data_74b99a8c9fa6584829872eb7a420ab02
#
_entry.id   74b99a8c9fa6584829872eb7a420ab02
#
_cell.length_a   1.000
_cell.length_b   1.000
_cell.length_c   1.000
_cell.angle_alpha   90.00
_cell.angle_beta   90.00
_cell.angle_gamma   90.00
#
_symmetry.space_group_name_H-M   'P 1'
#
loop_
_entity.id
_entity.type
_entity.pdbx_description
1 polymer ?
#
loop_
_entity_poly.entity_id
_entity_poly.type
_entity_poly.pdbx_seq_one_letter_code
_entity_poly.pdbx_strand_id
1 'polypeptide(L)'
;LPTNFVRDVIMKASGKDIMNSMTRSVLTLGSYDDTLNDTSLSNVLRQCLMLISEFPMLAVYGYRAYSHYERNKSLYIHRPDMSLSTAENILRMLRPDKKFTKLEALVLDIALVLHMEHGGGNNSTFTTRVVTSSGSDTYSVMAAALCSLKGPKHGGANIKVQQMMKDLKKHVKDTSD
;
A
#
# COMPACT_ATOMS: atom_id res chain seq x y z
N LEU A 1 4.96 10.46 7.81
CA LEU A 1 4.07 9.92 8.86
C LEU A 1 4.27 10.69 10.17
N PRO A 2 3.21 10.87 10.98
CA PRO A 2 3.29 11.56 12.28
C PRO A 2 4.28 10.89 13.24
N THR A 3 4.76 11.68 14.23
CA THR A 3 5.69 11.18 15.24
C THR A 3 5.09 9.98 15.98
N ASN A 4 5.87 8.94 16.16
CA ASN A 4 5.48 7.67 16.81
C ASN A 4 4.39 6.85 16.08
N PHE A 5 3.84 7.30 14.95
CA PHE A 5 2.78 6.60 14.22
C PHE A 5 3.17 5.16 13.85
N VAL A 6 4.39 4.96 13.36
CA VAL A 6 4.89 3.62 13.01
C VAL A 6 4.85 2.70 14.24
N ARG A 7 5.36 3.16 15.38
CA ARG A 7 5.39 2.40 16.63
C ARG A 7 4.00 2.10 17.16
N ASP A 8 3.16 3.13 17.28
CA ASP A 8 1.92 3.07 18.05
C ASP A 8 0.73 2.58 17.24
N VAL A 9 0.72 2.79 15.92
CA VAL A 9 -0.37 2.37 15.03
C VAL A 9 0.01 1.11 14.25
N ILE A 10 1.14 1.12 13.55
CA ILE A 10 1.50 0.02 12.66
C ILE A 10 2.05 -1.19 13.44
N MET A 11 3.00 -0.95 14.32
CA MET A 11 3.72 -2.04 15.02
C MET A 11 2.88 -2.67 16.12
N LYS A 12 2.22 -1.88 16.98
CA LYS A 12 1.42 -2.41 18.11
C LYS A 12 0.20 -3.25 17.67
N ALA A 13 -0.34 -2.97 16.51
CA ALA A 13 -1.50 -3.68 15.98
C ALA A 13 -1.15 -4.50 14.74
N SER A 14 0.02 -5.15 14.75
CA SER A 14 0.43 -6.05 13.68
C SER A 14 -0.51 -7.26 13.58
N GLY A 15 -0.60 -7.84 12.40
CA GLY A 15 -1.42 -9.02 12.14
C GLY A 15 -1.13 -9.62 10.77
N LYS A 16 -1.73 -10.79 10.51
CA LYS A 16 -1.52 -11.53 9.25
C LYS A 16 -2.11 -10.85 8.02
N ASP A 17 -3.08 -9.97 8.22
CA ASP A 17 -3.76 -9.22 7.16
C ASP A 17 -3.14 -7.81 7.04
N ILE A 18 -2.20 -7.67 6.10
CA ILE A 18 -1.51 -6.40 5.83
C ILE A 18 -2.48 -5.35 5.27
N MET A 19 -3.48 -5.75 4.47
CA MET A 19 -4.50 -4.83 3.99
C MET A 19 -5.32 -4.24 5.14
N ASN A 20 -5.61 -5.03 6.16
CA ASN A 20 -6.25 -4.54 7.38
C ASN A 20 -5.37 -3.52 8.12
N SER A 21 -4.05 -3.80 8.24
CA SER A 21 -3.11 -2.86 8.83
C SER A 21 -3.07 -1.53 8.08
N MET A 22 -3.03 -1.57 6.74
CA MET A 22 -3.07 -0.38 5.89
C MET A 22 -4.38 0.41 6.08
N THR A 23 -5.52 -0.27 6.04
CA THR A 23 -6.84 0.36 6.20
C THR A 23 -6.96 1.11 7.53
N ARG A 24 -6.56 0.47 8.63
CA ARG A 24 -6.54 1.11 9.96
C ARG A 24 -5.60 2.29 10.00
N SER A 25 -4.42 2.15 9.39
CA SER A 25 -3.43 3.23 9.34
C SER A 25 -3.96 4.44 8.58
N VAL A 26 -4.57 4.23 7.40
CA VAL A 26 -5.18 5.31 6.62
C VAL A 26 -6.27 6.02 7.42
N LEU A 27 -7.19 5.27 8.02
CA LEU A 27 -8.25 5.86 8.83
C LEU A 27 -7.71 6.65 10.02
N THR A 28 -6.68 6.11 10.70
CA THR A 28 -6.04 6.78 11.85
C THR A 28 -5.28 8.04 11.44
N LEU A 29 -4.72 8.13 10.22
CA LEU A 29 -4.04 9.34 9.73
C LEU A 29 -4.98 10.55 9.72
N GLY A 30 -6.27 10.36 9.49
CA GLY A 30 -7.26 11.43 9.59
C GLY A 30 -7.25 12.16 10.93
N SER A 31 -6.96 11.47 12.03
CA SER A 31 -6.85 12.07 13.36
C SER A 31 -5.66 13.03 13.54
N TYR A 32 -4.76 13.08 12.58
CA TYR A 32 -3.59 13.97 12.57
C TYR A 32 -3.69 15.09 11.52
N ASP A 33 -4.83 15.20 10.84
CA ASP A 33 -5.07 16.23 9.83
C ASP A 33 -6.04 17.29 10.39
N ASP A 34 -5.54 18.48 10.71
CA ASP A 34 -6.34 19.58 11.27
C ASP A 34 -7.43 20.06 10.30
N THR A 35 -7.29 19.77 9.02
CA THR A 35 -8.26 20.11 7.97
C THR A 35 -9.04 18.90 7.46
N LEU A 36 -9.20 17.87 8.30
CA LEU A 36 -9.88 16.61 7.98
C LEU A 36 -11.21 16.81 7.24
N ASN A 37 -12.05 17.69 7.75
CA ASN A 37 -13.44 17.91 7.28
C ASN A 37 -13.55 18.97 6.17
N ASP A 38 -12.45 19.55 5.72
CA ASP A 38 -12.47 20.48 4.58
C ASP A 38 -12.49 19.69 3.27
N THR A 39 -13.66 19.64 2.64
CA THR A 39 -13.90 18.94 1.37
C THR A 39 -13.66 19.81 0.14
N SER A 40 -13.00 20.98 0.29
CA SER A 40 -12.58 21.78 -0.86
C SER A 40 -11.64 20.98 -1.77
N LEU A 41 -11.73 21.23 -3.08
CA LEU A 41 -10.93 20.52 -4.09
C LEU A 41 -9.42 20.60 -3.80
N SER A 42 -8.95 21.77 -3.38
CA SER A 42 -7.53 21.97 -3.05
C SER A 42 -7.08 21.13 -1.85
N ASN A 43 -7.90 21.06 -0.81
CA ASN A 43 -7.57 20.26 0.37
C ASN A 43 -7.67 18.75 0.09
N VAL A 44 -8.70 18.30 -0.61
CA VAL A 44 -8.82 16.90 -1.02
C VAL A 44 -7.64 16.47 -1.88
N LEU A 45 -7.20 17.32 -2.84
CA LEU A 45 -6.00 17.05 -3.64
C LEU A 45 -4.74 16.94 -2.76
N ARG A 46 -4.56 17.85 -1.81
CA ARG A 46 -3.45 17.79 -0.83
C ARG A 46 -3.46 16.47 -0.06
N GLN A 47 -4.63 16.08 0.47
CA GLN A 47 -4.78 14.84 1.22
C GLN A 47 -4.49 13.60 0.35
N CYS A 48 -4.95 13.57 -0.89
CA CYS A 48 -4.66 12.50 -1.85
C CYS A 48 -3.16 12.39 -2.14
N LEU A 49 -2.48 13.50 -2.43
CA LEU A 49 -1.03 13.50 -2.70
C LEU A 49 -0.23 13.04 -1.47
N MET A 50 -0.64 13.45 -0.28
CA MET A 50 -0.04 12.98 0.97
C MET A 50 -0.21 11.46 1.13
N LEU A 51 -1.42 10.94 0.96
CA LEU A 51 -1.68 9.50 1.02
C LEU A 51 -0.86 8.72 -0.01
N ILE A 52 -0.76 9.19 -1.26
CA ILE A 52 0.07 8.56 -2.30
C ILE A 52 1.53 8.44 -1.83
N SER A 53 2.07 9.48 -1.19
CA SER A 53 3.44 9.48 -0.68
C SER A 53 3.63 8.58 0.53
N GLU A 54 2.60 8.36 1.35
CA GLU A 54 2.66 7.58 2.58
C GLU A 54 2.35 6.08 2.38
N PHE A 55 1.57 5.72 1.37
CA PHE A 55 1.19 4.34 1.10
C PHE A 55 2.36 3.36 1.02
N PRO A 56 3.50 3.68 0.37
CA PRO A 56 4.68 2.82 0.39
C PRO A 56 5.18 2.50 1.80
N MET A 57 5.19 3.49 2.69
CA MET A 57 5.59 3.29 4.09
C MET A 57 4.57 2.43 4.83
N LEU A 58 3.27 2.69 4.67
CA LEU A 58 2.21 1.91 5.31
C LEU A 58 2.28 0.44 4.92
N ALA A 59 2.47 0.16 3.62
CA ALA A 59 2.57 -1.20 3.09
C ALA A 59 3.83 -1.91 3.60
N VAL A 60 5.00 -1.29 3.45
CA VAL A 60 6.28 -1.91 3.82
C VAL A 60 6.40 -2.09 5.34
N TYR A 61 6.02 -1.09 6.12
CA TYR A 61 6.11 -1.20 7.58
C TYR A 61 5.08 -2.18 8.15
N GLY A 62 3.87 -2.23 7.57
CA GLY A 62 2.89 -3.28 7.87
C GLY A 62 3.44 -4.68 7.60
N TYR A 63 4.10 -4.88 6.45
CA TYR A 63 4.76 -6.14 6.13
C TYR A 63 5.94 -6.45 7.07
N ARG A 64 6.71 -5.46 7.50
CA ARG A 64 7.81 -5.63 8.47
C ARG A 64 7.30 -6.03 9.84
N ALA A 65 6.23 -5.39 10.31
CA ALA A 65 5.54 -5.76 11.54
C ALA A 65 5.07 -7.22 11.50
N TYR A 66 4.35 -7.60 10.43
CA TYR A 66 3.93 -8.96 10.18
C TYR A 66 5.11 -9.96 10.17
N SER A 67 6.18 -9.62 9.45
CA SER A 67 7.36 -10.49 9.35
C SER A 67 8.05 -10.70 10.68
N HIS A 68 8.08 -9.66 11.53
CA HIS A 68 8.66 -9.73 12.84
C HIS A 68 7.81 -10.55 13.82
N TYR A 69 6.56 -10.15 14.01
CA TYR A 69 5.69 -10.72 15.04
C TYR A 69 5.13 -12.11 14.69
N GLU A 70 4.84 -12.36 13.40
CA GLU A 70 4.20 -13.61 12.97
C GLU A 70 5.19 -14.61 12.35
N ARG A 71 6.35 -14.15 11.90
CA ARG A 71 7.36 -15.00 11.24
C ARG A 71 8.71 -15.04 11.93
N ASN A 72 8.82 -14.43 13.11
CA ASN A 72 10.05 -14.37 13.93
C ASN A 72 11.29 -13.87 13.16
N LYS A 73 11.10 -12.95 12.21
CA LYS A 73 12.20 -12.33 11.47
C LYS A 73 12.72 -11.09 12.20
N SER A 74 13.98 -10.77 12.01
CA SER A 74 14.57 -9.53 12.54
C SER A 74 13.79 -8.31 12.06
N LEU A 75 13.51 -7.39 12.99
CA LEU A 75 12.85 -6.12 12.68
C LEU A 75 13.88 -5.12 12.19
N TYR A 76 13.59 -4.50 11.06
CA TYR A 76 14.28 -3.29 10.61
C TYR A 76 13.27 -2.34 9.95
N ILE A 77 13.48 -1.05 10.19
CA ILE A 77 12.64 0.03 9.66
C ILE A 77 13.56 1.02 8.95
N HIS A 78 13.59 0.97 7.63
CA HIS A 78 14.34 1.91 6.81
C HIS A 78 13.46 3.10 6.45
N ARG A 79 14.00 4.31 6.62
CA ARG A 79 13.31 5.52 6.20
C ARG A 79 13.43 5.70 4.68
N PRO A 80 12.42 6.30 4.03
CA PRO A 80 12.52 6.70 2.64
C PRO A 80 13.63 7.74 2.45
N ASP A 81 14.14 7.81 1.24
CA ASP A 81 15.14 8.79 0.80
C ASP A 81 14.49 9.74 -0.21
N MET A 82 14.55 11.04 0.06
CA MET A 82 13.87 12.04 -0.75
C MET A 82 14.44 12.18 -2.16
N SER A 83 15.65 11.68 -2.41
CA SER A 83 16.28 11.68 -3.73
C SER A 83 15.84 10.52 -4.63
N LEU A 84 15.13 9.53 -4.08
CA LEU A 84 14.73 8.31 -4.77
C LEU A 84 13.26 8.38 -5.20
N SER A 85 12.94 7.68 -6.30
CA SER A 85 11.56 7.48 -6.77
C SER A 85 10.73 6.63 -5.80
N THR A 86 9.42 6.58 -6.02
CA THR A 86 8.50 5.73 -5.24
C THR A 86 8.90 4.25 -5.31
N ALA A 87 9.18 3.73 -6.51
CA ALA A 87 9.60 2.34 -6.70
C ALA A 87 10.93 2.03 -6.00
N GLU A 88 11.92 2.90 -6.14
CA GLU A 88 13.21 2.77 -5.48
C GLU A 88 13.06 2.79 -3.95
N ASN A 89 12.24 3.69 -3.42
CA ASN A 89 11.96 3.75 -1.98
C ASN A 89 11.26 2.50 -1.46
N ILE A 90 10.32 1.92 -2.20
CA ILE A 90 9.69 0.64 -1.82
C ILE A 90 10.75 -0.45 -1.71
N LEU A 91 11.61 -0.60 -2.71
CA LEU A 91 12.68 -1.62 -2.71
C LEU A 91 13.68 -1.38 -1.58
N ARG A 92 14.12 -0.13 -1.41
CA ARG A 92 15.03 0.27 -0.34
C ARG A 92 14.47 -0.05 1.06
N MET A 93 13.22 0.29 1.32
CA MET A 93 12.59 0.05 2.62
C MET A 93 12.30 -1.44 2.85
N LEU A 94 12.02 -2.18 1.79
CA LEU A 94 11.66 -3.60 1.85
C LEU A 94 12.86 -4.50 2.13
N ARG A 95 14.08 -4.13 1.72
CA ARG A 95 15.27 -4.97 1.77
C ARG A 95 16.15 -4.68 2.98
N PRO A 96 16.70 -5.72 3.65
CA PRO A 96 17.56 -5.51 4.83
C PRO A 96 18.79 -4.63 4.53
N ASP A 97 19.41 -4.85 3.37
CA ASP A 97 20.63 -4.18 2.91
C ASP A 97 20.38 -2.88 2.13
N LYS A 98 19.10 -2.50 1.93
CA LYS A 98 18.64 -1.33 1.16
C LYS A 98 19.03 -1.35 -0.33
N LYS A 99 19.56 -2.47 -0.84
CA LYS A 99 20.10 -2.55 -2.21
C LYS A 99 19.03 -2.97 -3.20
N PHE A 100 19.10 -2.41 -4.38
CA PHE A 100 18.27 -2.79 -5.54
C PHE A 100 19.04 -2.43 -6.82
N THR A 101 18.69 -3.06 -7.93
CA THR A 101 19.22 -2.74 -9.25
C THR A 101 18.32 -1.74 -9.97
N LYS A 102 18.86 -1.02 -10.94
CA LYS A 102 18.07 -0.12 -11.79
C LYS A 102 16.93 -0.85 -12.51
N LEU A 103 17.18 -2.09 -12.95
CA LEU A 103 16.17 -2.91 -13.61
C LEU A 103 14.99 -3.26 -12.68
N GLU A 104 15.29 -3.66 -11.44
CA GLU A 104 14.23 -3.94 -10.46
C GLU A 104 13.38 -2.71 -10.16
N ALA A 105 14.01 -1.54 -10.02
CA ALA A 105 13.30 -0.29 -9.81
C ALA A 105 12.41 0.06 -11.01
N LEU A 106 12.93 -0.06 -12.24
CA LEU A 106 12.17 0.19 -13.46
C LEU A 106 10.98 -0.76 -13.61
N VAL A 107 11.17 -2.06 -13.38
CA VAL A 107 10.10 -3.06 -13.47
C VAL A 107 8.99 -2.76 -12.43
N LEU A 108 9.37 -2.42 -11.20
CA LEU A 108 8.41 -2.05 -10.18
C LEU A 108 7.66 -0.76 -10.51
N ASP A 109 8.37 0.24 -11.05
CA ASP A 109 7.78 1.52 -11.44
C ASP A 109 6.73 1.33 -12.55
N ILE A 110 7.07 0.57 -13.60
CA ILE A 110 6.12 0.21 -14.67
C ILE A 110 4.93 -0.56 -14.11
N ALA A 111 5.15 -1.50 -13.19
CA ALA A 111 4.08 -2.25 -12.56
C ALA A 111 3.13 -1.32 -11.77
N LEU A 112 3.66 -0.35 -11.03
CA LEU A 112 2.86 0.65 -10.31
C LEU A 112 2.03 1.50 -11.28
N VAL A 113 2.62 1.96 -12.40
CA VAL A 113 1.91 2.73 -13.43
C VAL A 113 0.75 1.91 -14.02
N LEU A 114 0.99 0.64 -14.38
CA LEU A 114 -0.05 -0.24 -14.93
C LEU A 114 -1.20 -0.53 -13.95
N HIS A 115 -0.96 -0.38 -12.63
CA HIS A 115 -1.97 -0.59 -11.59
C HIS A 115 -2.66 0.71 -11.13
N MET A 116 -2.29 1.87 -11.66
CA MET A 116 -2.86 3.15 -11.24
C MET A 116 -4.31 3.36 -11.67
N GLU A 117 -4.74 2.69 -12.74
CA GLU A 117 -6.06 2.90 -13.33
C GLU A 117 -6.70 1.54 -13.71
N HIS A 118 -7.94 1.33 -13.30
CA HIS A 118 -8.74 0.14 -13.62
C HIS A 118 -10.08 0.48 -14.27
N GLY A 119 -10.33 1.75 -14.57
CA GLY A 119 -11.65 2.23 -14.96
C GLY A 119 -12.64 2.38 -13.80
N GLY A 120 -13.76 3.02 -14.07
CA GLY A 120 -14.76 3.38 -13.04
C GLY A 120 -15.61 2.23 -12.51
N GLY A 121 -15.48 1.03 -13.07
CA GLY A 121 -16.38 -0.10 -12.81
C GLY A 121 -15.92 -1.08 -11.72
N ASN A 122 -14.71 -0.93 -11.16
CA ASN A 122 -14.28 -1.82 -10.09
C ASN A 122 -14.90 -1.46 -8.73
N ASN A 123 -14.98 -2.45 -7.82
CA ASN A 123 -15.66 -2.29 -6.54
C ASN A 123 -15.05 -1.20 -5.64
N SER A 124 -13.74 -1.03 -5.62
CA SER A 124 -13.11 0.00 -4.79
C SER A 124 -13.36 1.40 -5.33
N THR A 125 -13.32 1.60 -6.64
CA THR A 125 -13.71 2.87 -7.27
C THR A 125 -15.19 3.19 -7.03
N PHE A 126 -16.07 2.20 -7.15
CA PHE A 126 -17.49 2.37 -6.83
C PHE A 126 -17.70 2.74 -5.36
N THR A 127 -17.03 2.03 -4.43
CA THR A 127 -17.07 2.33 -3.00
C THR A 127 -16.58 3.75 -2.71
N THR A 128 -15.46 4.16 -3.35
CA THR A 128 -14.94 5.52 -3.25
C THR A 128 -16.00 6.56 -3.61
N ARG A 129 -16.67 6.39 -4.75
CA ARG A 129 -17.72 7.31 -5.21
C ARG A 129 -18.93 7.35 -4.27
N VAL A 130 -19.37 6.19 -3.78
CA VAL A 130 -20.51 6.10 -2.86
C VAL A 130 -20.21 6.82 -1.55
N VAL A 131 -19.04 6.54 -0.93
CA VAL A 131 -18.69 7.15 0.35
C VAL A 131 -18.39 8.65 0.18
N THR A 132 -17.74 9.05 -0.93
CA THR A 132 -17.53 10.48 -1.24
C THR A 132 -18.86 11.24 -1.39
N SER A 133 -19.89 10.63 -1.99
CA SER A 133 -21.17 11.27 -2.19
C SER A 133 -21.93 11.57 -0.88
N SER A 134 -21.55 10.92 0.21
CA SER A 134 -22.08 11.23 1.55
C SER A 134 -21.44 12.44 2.24
N GLY A 135 -20.40 13.05 1.61
CA GLY A 135 -19.64 14.14 2.19
C GLY A 135 -18.60 13.69 3.22
N SER A 136 -18.21 12.41 3.21
CA SER A 136 -17.18 11.89 4.11
C SER A 136 -15.80 12.42 3.76
N ASP A 137 -14.91 12.46 4.75
CA ASP A 137 -13.51 12.89 4.58
C ASP A 137 -12.69 11.93 3.72
N THR A 138 -11.57 12.41 3.16
CA THR A 138 -10.71 11.66 2.25
C THR A 138 -10.16 10.37 2.87
N TYR A 139 -9.78 10.37 4.14
CA TYR A 139 -9.20 9.20 4.82
C TYR A 139 -10.24 8.10 5.01
N SER A 140 -11.45 8.47 5.43
CA SER A 140 -12.58 7.54 5.56
C SER A 140 -12.96 6.94 4.21
N VAL A 141 -13.01 7.75 3.14
CA VAL A 141 -13.26 7.30 1.77
C VAL A 141 -12.21 6.29 1.33
N MET A 142 -10.93 6.59 1.52
CA MET A 142 -9.84 5.70 1.11
C MET A 142 -9.76 4.43 1.97
N ALA A 143 -10.07 4.52 3.27
CA ALA A 143 -10.18 3.35 4.14
C ALA A 143 -11.32 2.42 3.68
N ALA A 144 -12.47 2.96 3.30
CA ALA A 144 -13.57 2.19 2.74
C ALA A 144 -13.20 1.51 1.41
N ALA A 145 -12.48 2.21 0.54
CA ALA A 145 -11.97 1.65 -0.71
C ALA A 145 -11.00 0.49 -0.47
N LEU A 146 -10.10 0.61 0.52
CA LEU A 146 -9.20 -0.46 0.93
C LEU A 146 -9.96 -1.66 1.53
N CYS A 147 -11.02 -1.42 2.30
CA CYS A 147 -11.91 -2.48 2.79
C CYS A 147 -12.55 -3.26 1.64
N SER A 148 -12.98 -2.57 0.59
CA SER A 148 -13.48 -3.21 -0.63
C SER A 148 -12.39 -4.00 -1.34
N LEU A 149 -11.20 -3.40 -1.51
CA LEU A 149 -10.07 -4.01 -2.22
C LEU A 149 -9.58 -5.29 -1.53
N LYS A 150 -9.58 -5.37 -0.21
CA LYS A 150 -9.10 -6.56 0.52
C LYS A 150 -9.97 -7.80 0.31
N GLY A 151 -11.18 -7.66 -0.19
CA GLY A 151 -12.08 -8.77 -0.44
C GLY A 151 -11.53 -9.76 -1.48
N PRO A 152 -11.62 -11.09 -1.25
CA PRO A 152 -10.99 -12.09 -2.12
C PRO A 152 -11.58 -12.13 -3.54
N LYS A 153 -12.79 -11.66 -3.73
CA LYS A 153 -13.43 -11.55 -5.05
C LYS A 153 -12.95 -10.34 -5.86
N HIS A 154 -12.31 -9.35 -5.21
CA HIS A 154 -11.79 -8.14 -5.83
C HIS A 154 -10.26 -8.13 -5.83
N GLY A 155 -9.61 -8.06 -4.67
CA GLY A 155 -8.14 -7.98 -4.54
C GLY A 155 -7.40 -9.31 -4.66
N GLY A 156 -8.08 -10.43 -4.89
CA GLY A 156 -7.47 -11.75 -4.99
C GLY A 156 -6.71 -12.04 -6.29
N ALA A 157 -6.81 -11.18 -7.30
CA ALA A 157 -6.20 -11.41 -8.61
C ALA A 157 -4.67 -11.55 -8.56
N ASN A 158 -3.98 -10.68 -7.82
CA ASN A 158 -2.53 -10.74 -7.69
C ASN A 158 -2.02 -12.01 -7.02
N ILE A 159 -2.76 -12.54 -6.05
CA ILE A 159 -2.44 -13.83 -5.42
C ILE A 159 -2.55 -14.97 -6.43
N LYS A 160 -3.59 -14.97 -7.26
CA LYS A 160 -3.78 -15.96 -8.33
C LYS A 160 -2.69 -15.88 -9.39
N VAL A 161 -2.28 -14.67 -9.79
CA VAL A 161 -1.16 -14.48 -10.72
C VAL A 161 0.14 -15.03 -10.12
N GLN A 162 0.42 -14.77 -8.85
CA GLN A 162 1.59 -15.33 -8.19
C GLN A 162 1.56 -16.86 -8.14
N GLN A 163 0.40 -17.46 -7.89
CA GLN A 163 0.23 -18.91 -7.92
C GLN A 163 0.44 -19.48 -9.32
N MET A 164 -0.13 -18.85 -10.34
CA MET A 164 0.06 -19.19 -11.75
C MET A 164 1.54 -19.15 -12.14
N MET A 165 2.27 -18.08 -11.77
CA MET A 165 3.72 -17.98 -12.05
C MET A 165 4.55 -19.04 -11.35
N LYS A 166 4.17 -19.43 -10.12
CA LYS A 166 4.82 -20.55 -9.41
C LYS A 166 4.56 -21.87 -10.10
N ASP A 167 3.38 -22.06 -10.63
CA ASP A 167 2.99 -23.28 -11.33
C ASP A 167 3.67 -23.39 -12.70
N LEU A 168 3.71 -22.32 -13.47
CA LEU A 168 4.47 -22.22 -14.71
C LEU A 168 5.95 -22.63 -14.50
N LYS A 169 6.61 -22.07 -13.48
CA LYS A 169 8.01 -22.43 -13.16
C LYS A 169 8.24 -23.90 -12.83
N LYS A 170 7.22 -24.65 -12.44
CA LYS A 170 7.33 -26.11 -12.21
C LYS A 170 7.23 -26.91 -13.50
N HIS A 171 6.45 -26.43 -14.45
CA HIS A 171 6.14 -27.14 -15.68
C HIS A 171 7.02 -26.74 -16.86
N VAL A 172 7.43 -25.49 -16.94
CA VAL A 172 8.33 -24.98 -17.98
C VAL A 172 9.77 -25.25 -17.55
N LYS A 173 10.41 -26.23 -18.18
CA LYS A 173 11.80 -26.61 -17.91
C LYS A 173 12.80 -25.87 -18.80
N ASP A 174 12.38 -25.46 -19.98
CA ASP A 174 13.18 -24.69 -20.93
C ASP A 174 12.65 -23.27 -20.99
N THR A 175 13.50 -22.29 -20.70
CA THR A 175 13.20 -20.85 -20.71
C THR A 175 14.00 -20.12 -21.78
N SER A 176 14.54 -20.84 -22.77
CA SER A 176 15.39 -20.29 -23.83
C SER A 176 14.59 -19.76 -25.03
N ASP A 177 13.27 -19.91 -25.08
CA ASP A 177 12.35 -19.35 -26.09
C ASP A 177 11.70 -18.05 -25.64
#